data_ba6a3a005a26ac688ad5800855b16145
#
_entry.id   ba6a3a005a26ac688ad5800855b16145
#
_cell.length_a   1.000
_cell.length_b   1.000
_cell.length_c   1.000
_cell.angle_alpha   90.00
_cell.angle_beta   90.00
_cell.angle_gamma   90.00
#
_symmetry.space_group_name_H-M   'P 1'
#
loop_
_entity.id
_entity.type
_entity.pdbx_description
1 polymer ?
#
loop_
_entity_poly.entity_id
_entity_poly.type
_entity_poly.pdbx_seq_one_letter_code
_entity_poly.pdbx_strand_id
1 'polypeptide(L)'
;MFTAEEIEKLNDLHKLHLENISELKDFEYGREMERLAIDLSWKSSQLEGNTYSLLETERLLKDKETASGKTRDEATMLLNHKEAIDFIISNPDYINHLINSTN
;
A
#
# COMPACT_ATOMS: atom_id res chain seq x y z
N MET A 1 -3.14 10.56 5.87
CA MET A 1 -4.47 10.12 5.43
C MET A 1 -4.51 9.99 3.91
N PHE A 2 -5.26 9.07 3.39
CA PHE A 2 -5.30 8.84 1.95
C PHE A 2 -6.11 9.90 1.21
N THR A 3 -5.65 10.27 0.02
CA THR A 3 -6.39 11.15 -0.88
C THR A 3 -7.53 10.39 -1.54
N ALA A 4 -8.46 11.10 -2.19
CA ALA A 4 -9.54 10.47 -2.94
C ALA A 4 -8.99 9.55 -4.05
N GLU A 5 -7.91 9.95 -4.71
CA GLU A 5 -7.26 9.15 -5.74
C GLU A 5 -6.69 7.84 -5.16
N GLU A 6 -6.11 7.92 -3.99
CA GLU A 6 -5.57 6.73 -3.33
C GLU A 6 -6.67 5.76 -2.90
N ILE A 7 -7.79 6.30 -2.41
CA ILE A 7 -8.95 5.49 -2.05
C ILE A 7 -9.51 4.79 -3.30
N GLU A 8 -9.54 5.49 -4.43
CA GLU A 8 -9.99 4.92 -5.69
C GLU A 8 -9.09 3.76 -6.12
N LYS A 9 -7.77 3.91 -5.98
CA LYS A 9 -6.82 2.83 -6.28
C LYS A 9 -7.03 1.62 -5.37
N LEU A 10 -7.28 1.86 -4.09
CA LEU A 10 -7.56 0.77 -3.15
C LEU A 10 -8.87 0.07 -3.49
N ASN A 11 -9.87 0.81 -3.96
CA ASN A 11 -11.12 0.23 -4.43
C ASN A 11 -10.91 -0.64 -5.66
N ASP A 12 -10.05 -0.22 -6.59
CA ASP A 12 -9.71 -1.02 -7.76
C ASP A 12 -9.03 -2.32 -7.36
N LEU A 13 -8.15 -2.28 -6.36
CA LEU A 13 -7.53 -3.48 -5.81
C LEU A 13 -8.57 -4.43 -5.20
N HIS A 14 -9.55 -3.88 -4.50
CA HIS A 14 -10.62 -4.65 -3.91
C HIS A 14 -11.46 -5.34 -4.99
N LYS A 15 -11.78 -4.63 -6.06
CA LYS A 15 -12.51 -5.20 -7.19
C LYS A 15 -11.72 -6.32 -7.86
N LEU A 16 -10.42 -6.11 -8.04
CA LEU A 16 -9.54 -7.13 -8.59
C LEU A 16 -9.55 -8.39 -7.73
N HIS A 17 -9.54 -8.21 -6.40
CA HIS A 17 -9.64 -9.32 -5.46
C HIS A 17 -10.92 -10.14 -5.70
N LEU A 18 -12.05 -9.46 -5.79
CA LEU A 18 -13.35 -10.13 -5.98
C LEU A 18 -13.47 -10.82 -7.32
N GLU A 19 -12.92 -10.21 -8.38
CA GLU A 19 -13.05 -10.74 -9.74
C GLU A 19 -12.11 -11.90 -10.02
N ASN A 20 -10.91 -11.88 -9.45
CA ASN A 20 -9.84 -12.83 -9.80
C ASN A 20 -9.54 -13.86 -8.73
N ILE A 21 -10.28 -13.87 -7.64
CA ILE A 21 -10.00 -14.74 -6.51
C ILE A 21 -10.02 -16.22 -6.90
N SER A 22 -10.83 -16.58 -7.90
CA SER A 22 -10.95 -17.96 -8.38
C SER A 22 -9.94 -18.30 -9.48
N GLU A 23 -9.30 -17.31 -10.09
CA GLU A 23 -8.41 -17.48 -11.23
C GLU A 23 -6.94 -17.51 -10.84
N LEU A 24 -6.57 -16.70 -9.84
CA LEU A 24 -5.20 -16.61 -9.37
C LEU A 24 -4.96 -17.59 -8.24
N LYS A 25 -3.82 -18.27 -8.28
CA LYS A 25 -3.40 -19.09 -7.16
C LYS A 25 -3.14 -18.15 -5.98
N ASP A 26 -3.45 -18.60 -4.77
CA ASP A 26 -3.28 -17.80 -3.56
C ASP A 26 -1.89 -17.19 -3.46
N PHE A 27 -0.87 -17.94 -3.84
CA PHE A 27 0.51 -17.47 -3.82
C PHE A 27 0.73 -16.30 -4.77
N GLU A 28 0.25 -16.41 -6.01
CA GLU A 28 0.41 -15.38 -7.03
C GLU A 28 -0.39 -14.13 -6.66
N TYR A 29 -1.58 -14.33 -6.15
CA TYR A 29 -2.42 -13.24 -5.69
C TYR A 29 -1.78 -12.45 -4.54
N GLY A 30 -1.29 -13.16 -3.52
CA GLY A 30 -0.65 -12.53 -2.37
C GLY A 30 0.60 -11.75 -2.77
N ARG A 31 1.36 -12.29 -3.69
CA ARG A 31 2.57 -11.66 -4.21
C ARG A 31 2.25 -10.37 -4.96
N GLU A 32 1.20 -10.40 -5.80
CA GLU A 32 0.76 -9.24 -6.56
C GLU A 32 0.23 -8.14 -5.65
N MET A 33 -0.55 -8.51 -4.64
CA MET A 33 -1.08 -7.56 -3.67
C MET A 33 0.02 -6.93 -2.84
N GLU A 34 1.03 -7.71 -2.47
CA GLU A 34 2.19 -7.18 -1.73
C GLU A 34 2.95 -6.15 -2.56
N ARG A 35 3.16 -6.43 -3.83
CA ARG A 35 3.82 -5.48 -4.74
C ARG A 35 3.04 -4.17 -4.84
N LEU A 36 1.73 -4.28 -4.99
CA LEU A 36 0.87 -3.10 -5.10
C LEU A 36 0.86 -2.30 -3.79
N ALA A 37 0.87 -2.99 -2.66
CA ALA A 37 0.92 -2.34 -1.36
C ALA A 37 2.21 -1.55 -1.17
N ILE A 38 3.33 -2.09 -1.62
CA ILE A 38 4.63 -1.41 -1.57
C ILE A 38 4.61 -0.16 -2.47
N ASP A 39 4.10 -0.30 -3.68
CA ASP A 39 4.02 0.80 -4.64
C ASP A 39 3.15 1.94 -4.10
N LEU A 40 1.99 1.61 -3.54
CA LEU A 40 1.10 2.61 -2.95
C LEU A 40 1.72 3.28 -1.74
N SER A 41 2.42 2.53 -0.89
CA SER A 41 3.12 3.08 0.28
C SER A 41 4.16 4.10 -0.16
N TRP A 42 4.91 3.77 -1.20
CA TRP A 42 5.92 4.67 -1.75
C TRP A 42 5.30 5.95 -2.31
N LYS A 43 4.26 5.82 -3.14
CA LYS A 43 3.61 6.98 -3.76
C LYS A 43 2.96 7.88 -2.72
N SER A 44 2.27 7.32 -1.75
CA SER A 44 1.64 8.09 -0.68
C SER A 44 2.68 8.86 0.14
N SER A 45 3.80 8.21 0.45
CA SER A 45 4.88 8.86 1.20
C SER A 45 5.52 9.98 0.42
N GLN A 46 5.67 9.84 -0.90
CA GLN A 46 6.22 10.89 -1.74
C GLN A 46 5.36 12.16 -1.71
N LEU A 47 4.05 12.00 -1.69
CA LEU A 47 3.13 13.14 -1.58
C LEU A 47 3.34 13.92 -0.29
N GLU A 48 3.85 13.27 0.74
CA GLU A 48 4.14 13.89 2.03
C GLU A 48 5.61 14.32 2.16
N GLY A 49 6.37 14.28 1.06
CA GLY A 49 7.73 14.76 1.03
C GLY A 49 8.82 13.73 1.28
N ASN A 50 8.47 12.45 1.31
CA ASN A 50 9.46 11.40 1.50
C ASN A 50 10.39 11.31 0.28
N THR A 51 11.69 11.14 0.51
CA THR A 51 12.69 11.10 -0.54
C THR A 51 13.20 9.69 -0.89
N TYR A 52 12.62 8.65 -0.29
CA TYR A 52 12.98 7.27 -0.63
C TYR A 52 12.64 6.98 -2.10
N SER A 53 13.53 6.27 -2.77
CA SER A 53 13.22 5.72 -4.09
C SER A 53 12.36 4.46 -3.92
N LEU A 54 11.77 3.98 -5.02
CA LEU A 54 11.00 2.74 -4.97
C LEU A 54 11.86 1.57 -4.53
N LEU A 55 13.09 1.46 -5.04
CA LEU A 55 14.00 0.38 -4.66
C LEU A 55 14.36 0.43 -3.17
N GLU A 56 14.66 1.62 -2.66
CA GLU A 56 14.94 1.81 -1.24
C GLU A 56 13.73 1.46 -0.37
N THR A 57 12.54 1.81 -0.86
CA THR A 57 11.29 1.46 -0.19
C THR A 57 11.08 -0.05 -0.12
N GLU A 58 11.35 -0.74 -1.22
CA GLU A 58 11.25 -2.20 -1.25
C GLU A 58 12.19 -2.85 -0.24
N ARG A 59 13.42 -2.38 -0.16
CA ARG A 59 14.39 -2.89 0.80
C ARG A 59 13.96 -2.64 2.23
N LEU A 60 13.43 -1.47 2.51
CA LEU A 60 12.94 -1.16 3.85
C LEU A 60 11.77 -2.06 4.23
N LEU A 61 10.80 -2.21 3.35
CA LEU A 61 9.57 -2.92 3.67
C LEU A 61 9.75 -4.44 3.68
N LYS A 62 10.62 -4.97 2.83
CA LYS A 62 10.89 -6.40 2.78
C LYS A 62 11.99 -6.86 3.73
N ASP A 63 13.11 -6.15 3.74
CA ASP A 63 14.31 -6.55 4.46
C ASP A 63 14.57 -5.76 5.73
N LYS A 64 13.74 -4.75 6.01
CA LYS A 64 13.88 -3.85 7.15
C LYS A 64 15.21 -3.07 7.13
N GLU A 65 15.75 -2.82 5.94
CA GLU A 65 16.97 -2.04 5.76
C GLU A 65 16.64 -0.59 5.47
N THR A 66 17.12 0.31 6.33
CA THR A 66 16.97 1.74 6.10
C THR A 66 17.95 2.21 5.04
N ALA A 67 17.53 3.19 4.24
CA ALA A 67 18.38 3.72 3.17
C ALA A 67 19.45 4.64 3.75
N SER A 68 20.66 4.52 3.23
CA SER A 68 21.78 5.37 3.61
C SER A 68 21.47 6.82 3.28
N GLY A 69 21.71 7.72 4.22
CA GLY A 69 21.46 9.15 4.03
C GLY A 69 20.02 9.59 4.18
N LYS A 70 19.11 8.68 4.51
CA LYS A 70 17.70 9.00 4.75
C LYS A 70 17.40 9.05 6.24
N THR A 71 16.36 9.78 6.60
CA THR A 71 16.01 9.97 8.01
C THR A 71 15.17 8.82 8.54
N ARG A 72 15.18 8.67 9.86
CA ARG A 72 14.32 7.71 10.55
C ARG A 72 12.84 8.04 10.32
N ASP A 73 12.51 9.33 10.28
CA ASP A 73 11.12 9.77 10.07
C ASP A 73 10.60 9.33 8.71
N GLU A 74 11.43 9.38 7.68
CA GLU A 74 11.05 8.90 6.36
C GLU A 74 10.79 7.39 6.35
N ALA A 75 11.65 6.63 7.02
CA ALA A 75 11.46 5.19 7.15
C ALA A 75 10.18 4.86 7.93
N THR A 76 9.96 5.56 9.04
CA THR A 76 8.76 5.37 9.86
C THR A 76 7.50 5.68 9.07
N MET A 77 7.52 6.74 8.28
CA MET A 77 6.40 7.12 7.42
C MET A 77 6.02 5.98 6.45
N LEU A 78 7.03 5.39 5.79
CA LEU A 78 6.81 4.28 4.87
C LEU A 78 6.24 3.05 5.58
N LEU A 79 6.77 2.72 6.74
CA LEU A 79 6.30 1.59 7.53
C LEU A 79 4.84 1.79 7.96
N ASN A 80 4.50 3.01 8.36
CA ASN A 80 3.13 3.34 8.76
C ASN A 80 2.17 3.25 7.58
N HIS A 81 2.56 3.76 6.42
CA HIS A 81 1.73 3.66 5.22
C HIS A 81 1.51 2.21 4.82
N LYS A 82 2.56 1.40 4.87
CA LYS A 82 2.46 -0.01 4.51
C LYS A 82 1.51 -0.75 5.45
N GLU A 83 1.60 -0.49 6.74
CA GLU A 83 0.73 -1.10 7.73
C GLU A 83 -0.73 -0.74 7.48
N ALA A 84 -1.00 0.55 7.22
CA ALA A 84 -2.36 1.00 6.93
C ALA A 84 -2.92 0.39 5.65
N ILE A 85 -2.10 0.30 4.60
CA ILE A 85 -2.52 -0.27 3.32
C ILE A 85 -2.78 -1.77 3.47
N ASP A 86 -1.92 -2.49 4.17
CA ASP A 86 -2.12 -3.92 4.45
C ASP A 86 -3.42 -4.15 5.20
N PHE A 87 -3.72 -3.30 6.18
CA PHE A 87 -4.97 -3.37 6.93
C PHE A 87 -6.18 -3.20 6.00
N ILE A 88 -6.15 -2.20 5.13
CA ILE A 88 -7.26 -1.90 4.22
C ILE A 88 -7.46 -3.06 3.24
N ILE A 89 -6.39 -3.59 2.68
CA ILE A 89 -6.45 -4.70 1.74
C ILE A 89 -7.01 -5.97 2.40
N SER A 90 -6.61 -6.20 3.66
CA SER A 90 -7.07 -7.37 4.42
C SER A 90 -8.51 -7.24 4.91
N ASN A 91 -9.09 -6.05 4.84
CA ASN A 91 -10.43 -5.76 5.33
C ASN A 91 -11.27 -5.07 4.24
N PRO A 92 -11.75 -5.83 3.24
CA PRO A 92 -12.51 -5.25 2.12
C PRO A 92 -13.74 -4.43 2.54
N ASP A 93 -14.39 -4.82 3.63
CA ASP A 93 -15.54 -4.08 4.15
C ASP A 93 -15.15 -2.67 4.60
N TYR A 94 -13.92 -2.49 5.05
CA TYR A 94 -13.42 -1.20 5.45
C TYR A 94 -13.32 -0.26 4.25
N ILE A 95 -12.89 -0.76 3.09
CA ILE A 95 -12.82 0.02 1.85
C ILE A 95 -14.23 0.49 1.46
N ASN A 96 -15.21 -0.42 1.51
CA ASN A 96 -16.60 -0.09 1.20
C ASN A 96 -17.13 0.99 2.14
N HIS A 97 -16.81 0.89 3.42
CA HIS A 97 -17.21 1.86 4.41
C HIS A 97 -16.62 3.25 4.10
N LEU A 98 -15.34 3.32 3.75
CA LEU A 98 -14.69 4.58 3.40
C LEU A 98 -15.33 5.23 2.17
N ILE A 99 -15.62 4.43 1.14
CA ILE A 99 -16.25 4.91 -0.08
C ILE A 99 -17.64 5.46 0.21
N ASN A 100 -18.43 4.73 0.99
CA ASN A 100 -19.78 5.14 1.32
C ASN A 100 -19.81 6.39 2.20
N SER A 101 -18.83 6.56 3.08
CA SER A 101 -18.80 7.74 3.96
C SER A 101 -18.28 8.99 3.26
N THR A 102 -17.63 8.89 2.11
CA THR A 102 -17.18 10.04 1.34
C THR A 102 -18.22 10.55 0.36
N ASN A 103 -19.30 9.85 0.21
CA ASN A 103 -20.44 10.28 -0.60
C ASN A 103 -21.43 11.06 0.26
#